data_937980c9a22f88fdb3120322c6935cfa
#
_entry.id   937980c9a22f88fdb3120322c6935cfa
#
_cell.length_a   1.000
_cell.length_b   1.000
_cell.length_c   1.000
_cell.angle_alpha   90.00
_cell.angle_beta   90.00
_cell.angle_gamma   90.00
#
_symmetry.space_group_name_H-M   'P 1'
#
loop_
_entity.id
_entity.type
_entity.pdbx_description
1 polymer ?
#
loop_
_entity_poly.entity_id
_entity_poly.type
_entity_poly.pdbx_seq_one_letter_code
_entity_poly.pdbx_strand_id
1 'polypeptide(L)'
;MRSRPPGRRRERGVALLLVLWIFVVLGVLAADFARYIRDDAMAGVNFAEETRAYYIALAGMNRTIYDADRAHERAAPGAVTPPPAVDDEDAEDEPLTADGQWHDGEFAGGHYTVRMTDEASLISLNKADEALLTRVITNLMRGGNATTGMDRRASNEVATVVDSILDWRDTDHLKRAHGAESDYYLKRRPPYRAKNGFFDSPEELLLVRGVTPALFYGHDGLPGFRDVFSVYSRSPNIHIRTAPPAVLQALLGIDADAATDLVAQRDTDSNAFIQQIMPHVGGPGSVANLLPDSEEARTVLLEGRADTQAARNQSSIAAVVDLTAESAEGARVIRWLDRAPWTGAVLPGSPVHG
;
A
#
# COMPACT_ATOMS: atom_id res chain seq x y z
N MET A 1 5.82 38.88 -94.52
CA MET A 1 5.18 38.85 -93.17
C MET A 1 5.64 37.63 -92.44
N ARG A 2 6.56 37.80 -91.46
CA ARG A 2 7.02 36.71 -90.59
C ARG A 2 6.40 36.89 -89.25
N SER A 3 5.54 36.01 -88.82
CA SER A 3 4.90 35.96 -87.52
C SER A 3 5.91 35.56 -86.45
N ARG A 4 6.05 36.40 -85.38
CA ARG A 4 6.81 36.13 -84.17
C ARG A 4 6.10 35.08 -83.34
N PRO A 5 6.77 34.04 -82.76
CA PRO A 5 6.15 33.15 -81.83
C PRO A 5 5.93 33.83 -80.46
N PRO A 6 4.83 33.50 -79.74
CA PRO A 6 4.51 34.10 -78.45
C PRO A 6 5.43 33.57 -77.33
N GLY A 7 5.78 34.50 -76.45
CA GLY A 7 6.84 34.34 -75.47
C GLY A 7 6.62 33.34 -74.35
N ARG A 8 7.67 32.58 -74.11
CA ARG A 8 7.90 31.64 -72.96
C ARG A 8 8.13 32.39 -71.62
N ARG A 9 7.33 33.36 -71.23
CA ARG A 9 7.56 34.09 -69.97
C ARG A 9 6.73 33.61 -68.78
N ARG A 10 5.70 32.79 -68.98
CA ARG A 10 4.83 32.30 -67.88
C ARG A 10 5.32 31.06 -67.15
N GLU A 11 6.12 30.23 -67.74
CA GLU A 11 6.56 28.94 -67.19
C GLU A 11 7.63 29.07 -66.06
N ARG A 12 8.44 30.16 -66.06
CA ARG A 12 9.48 30.36 -65.02
C ARG A 12 8.95 30.70 -63.64
N GLY A 13 7.79 31.37 -63.52
CA GLY A 13 7.18 31.70 -62.26
C GLY A 13 6.58 30.49 -61.53
N VAL A 14 5.95 29.58 -62.29
CA VAL A 14 5.35 28.36 -61.73
C VAL A 14 6.40 27.38 -61.21
N ALA A 15 7.52 27.25 -61.91
CA ALA A 15 8.65 26.40 -61.48
C ALA A 15 9.24 26.90 -60.15
N LEU A 16 9.38 28.24 -59.98
CA LEU A 16 9.90 28.82 -58.75
C LEU A 16 8.96 28.59 -57.57
N LEU A 17 7.63 28.72 -57.76
CA LEU A 17 6.63 28.42 -56.75
C LEU A 17 6.61 26.99 -56.34
N LEU A 18 6.79 26.05 -57.33
CA LEU A 18 6.85 24.60 -57.06
C LEU A 18 8.10 24.24 -56.24
N VAL A 19 9.25 24.82 -56.56
CA VAL A 19 10.48 24.63 -55.82
C VAL A 19 10.33 25.18 -54.38
N LEU A 20 9.77 26.38 -54.23
CA LEU A 20 9.50 26.97 -52.92
C LEU A 20 8.57 26.06 -52.08
N TRP A 21 7.49 25.55 -52.71
CA TRP A 21 6.56 24.65 -52.03
C TRP A 21 7.24 23.34 -51.60
N ILE A 22 8.10 22.75 -52.45
CA ILE A 22 8.90 21.58 -52.08
C ILE A 22 9.78 21.86 -50.86
N PHE A 23 10.46 23.04 -50.84
CA PHE A 23 11.28 23.39 -49.67
C PHE A 23 10.48 23.55 -48.40
N VAL A 24 9.24 24.12 -48.46
CA VAL A 24 8.34 24.22 -47.31
C VAL A 24 7.94 22.85 -46.80
N VAL A 25 7.53 21.97 -47.71
CA VAL A 25 7.18 20.58 -47.36
C VAL A 25 8.37 19.81 -46.76
N LEU A 26 9.55 19.92 -47.37
CA LEU A 26 10.74 19.31 -46.81
C LEU A 26 11.13 19.89 -45.44
N GLY A 27 10.95 21.20 -45.26
CA GLY A 27 11.18 21.86 -43.97
C GLY A 27 10.25 21.36 -42.89
N VAL A 28 8.96 21.18 -43.20
CA VAL A 28 7.98 20.61 -42.27
C VAL A 28 8.33 19.17 -41.92
N LEU A 29 8.65 18.32 -42.93
CA LEU A 29 9.05 16.94 -42.71
C LEU A 29 10.34 16.84 -41.87
N ALA A 30 11.30 17.69 -42.11
CA ALA A 30 12.54 17.73 -41.33
C ALA A 30 12.28 18.17 -39.88
N ALA A 31 11.39 19.12 -39.67
CA ALA A 31 10.98 19.55 -38.33
C ALA A 31 10.24 18.43 -37.56
N ASP A 32 9.32 17.74 -38.22
CA ASP A 32 8.59 16.61 -37.63
C ASP A 32 9.53 15.44 -37.30
N PHE A 33 10.47 15.13 -38.18
CA PHE A 33 11.49 14.09 -37.94
C PHE A 33 12.41 14.48 -36.76
N ALA A 34 12.82 15.74 -36.66
CA ALA A 34 13.63 16.22 -35.54
C ALA A 34 12.87 16.15 -34.20
N ARG A 35 11.56 16.40 -34.20
CA ARG A 35 10.72 16.20 -33.02
C ARG A 35 10.63 14.73 -32.65
N TYR A 36 10.35 13.86 -33.61
CA TYR A 36 10.26 12.41 -33.40
C TYR A 36 11.54 11.83 -32.77
N ILE A 37 12.72 12.20 -33.31
CA ILE A 37 14.00 11.75 -32.74
C ILE A 37 14.18 12.27 -31.30
N ARG A 38 13.77 13.51 -31.01
CA ARG A 38 13.87 14.08 -29.66
C ARG A 38 12.95 13.35 -28.69
N ASP A 39 11.72 13.07 -29.09
CA ASP A 39 10.73 12.38 -28.27
C ASP A 39 11.17 10.92 -28.00
N ASP A 40 11.71 10.25 -29.00
CA ASP A 40 12.26 8.90 -28.88
C ASP A 40 13.48 8.86 -27.93
N ALA A 41 14.40 9.82 -28.09
CA ALA A 41 15.55 9.95 -27.18
C ALA A 41 15.12 10.26 -25.74
N MET A 42 14.12 11.13 -25.53
CA MET A 42 13.58 11.41 -24.20
C MET A 42 12.88 10.18 -23.60
N ALA A 43 12.14 9.41 -24.39
CA ALA A 43 11.54 8.16 -23.95
C ALA A 43 12.59 7.15 -23.49
N GLY A 44 13.70 7.04 -24.24
CA GLY A 44 14.83 6.18 -23.86
C GLY A 44 15.49 6.59 -22.54
N VAL A 45 15.71 7.89 -22.34
CA VAL A 45 16.26 8.43 -21.08
C VAL A 45 15.30 8.17 -19.93
N ASN A 46 14.02 8.46 -20.10
CA ASN A 46 13.01 8.25 -19.06
C ASN A 46 12.92 6.77 -18.65
N PHE A 47 12.97 5.86 -19.62
CA PHE A 47 12.98 4.42 -19.33
C PHE A 47 14.24 3.98 -18.56
N ALA A 48 15.41 4.51 -18.94
CA ALA A 48 16.65 4.22 -18.21
C ALA A 48 16.60 4.73 -16.76
N GLU A 49 16.09 5.94 -16.55
CA GLU A 49 15.93 6.53 -15.22
C GLU A 49 14.88 5.78 -14.37
N GLU A 50 13.74 5.38 -14.96
CA GLU A 50 12.74 4.54 -14.25
C GLU A 50 13.35 3.20 -13.84
N THR A 51 14.12 2.57 -14.74
CA THR A 51 14.81 1.32 -14.44
C THR A 51 15.83 1.51 -13.32
N ARG A 52 16.59 2.59 -13.35
CA ARG A 52 17.54 2.92 -12.30
C ARG A 52 16.85 3.14 -10.95
N ALA A 53 15.76 3.92 -10.90
CA ALA A 53 14.97 4.13 -9.71
C ALA A 53 14.44 2.80 -9.15
N TYR A 54 13.96 1.90 -10.03
CA TYR A 54 13.52 0.57 -9.61
C TYR A 54 14.61 -0.23 -8.90
N TYR A 55 15.84 -0.28 -9.47
CA TYR A 55 16.93 -1.03 -8.85
C TYR A 55 17.46 -0.37 -7.57
N ILE A 56 17.36 0.95 -7.43
CA ILE A 56 17.70 1.65 -6.19
C ILE A 56 16.69 1.32 -5.10
N ALA A 57 15.39 1.36 -5.40
CA ALA A 57 14.33 0.92 -4.47
C ALA A 57 14.49 -0.54 -4.07
N LEU A 58 14.80 -1.41 -5.03
CA LEU A 58 15.06 -2.84 -4.81
C LEU A 58 16.27 -3.07 -3.90
N ALA A 59 17.34 -2.29 -4.06
CA ALA A 59 18.51 -2.38 -3.20
C ALA A 59 18.17 -1.99 -1.75
N GLY A 60 17.42 -0.89 -1.56
CA GLY A 60 16.92 -0.50 -0.24
C GLY A 60 16.06 -1.59 0.41
N MET A 61 15.12 -2.16 -0.34
CA MET A 61 14.28 -3.27 0.13
C MET A 61 15.09 -4.49 0.56
N ASN A 62 16.03 -4.93 -0.29
CA ASN A 62 16.88 -6.10 0.01
C ASN A 62 17.79 -5.85 1.23
N ARG A 63 18.34 -4.65 1.37
CA ARG A 63 19.11 -4.27 2.55
C ARG A 63 18.23 -4.36 3.81
N THR A 64 17.04 -3.79 3.78
CA THR A 64 16.12 -3.82 4.92
C THR A 64 15.73 -5.25 5.30
N ILE A 65 15.44 -6.12 4.32
CA ILE A 65 15.14 -7.55 4.58
C ILE A 65 16.34 -8.22 5.25
N TYR A 66 17.53 -8.00 4.75
CA TYR A 66 18.75 -8.57 5.30
C TYR A 66 19.03 -8.09 6.74
N ASP A 67 18.87 -6.79 7.00
CA ASP A 67 19.10 -6.21 8.32
C ASP A 67 18.05 -6.69 9.34
N ALA A 68 16.76 -6.81 8.92
CA ALA A 68 15.70 -7.37 9.75
C ALA A 68 15.91 -8.85 10.07
N ASP A 69 16.34 -9.64 9.09
CA ASP A 69 16.67 -11.07 9.27
C ASP A 69 17.83 -11.25 10.26
N ARG A 70 18.88 -10.47 10.11
CA ARG A 70 20.02 -10.48 11.05
C ARG A 70 19.65 -10.01 12.46
N ALA A 71 18.75 -9.03 12.56
CA ALA A 71 18.27 -8.57 13.87
C ALA A 71 17.47 -9.71 14.57
N HIS A 72 16.63 -10.39 13.81
CA HIS A 72 15.87 -11.54 14.32
C HIS A 72 16.78 -12.69 14.76
N GLU A 73 17.80 -13.03 13.96
CA GLU A 73 18.79 -14.04 14.34
C GLU A 73 19.54 -13.69 15.64
N ARG A 74 19.89 -12.40 15.84
CA ARG A 74 20.58 -11.95 17.08
C ARG A 74 19.68 -12.00 18.31
N ALA A 75 18.38 -11.80 18.15
CA ALA A 75 17.40 -11.86 19.22
C ALA A 75 17.02 -13.31 19.62
N ALA A 76 17.35 -14.31 18.81
CA ALA A 76 17.04 -15.70 19.07
C ALA A 76 17.72 -16.21 20.36
N PRO A 77 17.02 -16.98 21.23
CA PRO A 77 17.59 -17.54 22.44
C PRO A 77 18.78 -18.43 22.12
N GLY A 78 19.96 -18.08 22.63
CA GLY A 78 21.21 -18.82 22.41
C GLY A 78 22.01 -18.40 21.18
N ALA A 79 21.64 -17.32 20.53
CA ALA A 79 22.42 -16.76 19.44
C ALA A 79 23.84 -16.40 19.93
N VAL A 80 24.84 -16.95 19.27
CA VAL A 80 26.22 -16.50 19.46
C VAL A 80 26.40 -15.27 18.58
N THR A 81 26.42 -14.09 19.20
CA THR A 81 26.73 -12.85 18.50
C THR A 81 28.14 -12.98 17.90
N PRO A 82 28.31 -13.06 16.58
CA PRO A 82 29.64 -12.99 16.01
C PRO A 82 30.25 -11.62 16.37
N PRO A 83 31.56 -11.55 16.65
CA PRO A 83 32.20 -10.26 16.87
C PRO A 83 31.95 -9.38 15.65
N PRO A 84 31.76 -8.04 15.84
CA PRO A 84 31.59 -7.13 14.72
C PRO A 84 32.75 -7.35 13.73
N ALA A 85 32.43 -7.52 12.47
CA ALA A 85 33.45 -7.61 11.43
C ALA A 85 34.24 -6.29 11.48
N VAL A 86 35.56 -6.39 11.52
CA VAL A 86 36.51 -5.28 11.84
C VAL A 86 36.48 -4.17 10.76
N ASP A 87 35.75 -4.38 9.67
CA ASP A 87 35.70 -3.49 8.49
C ASP A 87 34.26 -3.03 8.13
N ASP A 88 33.23 -3.29 8.97
CA ASP A 88 31.89 -2.75 8.76
C ASP A 88 31.83 -1.29 9.26
N GLU A 89 32.33 -0.35 8.45
CA GLU A 89 32.10 1.09 8.67
C GLU A 89 30.58 1.44 8.60
N ASP A 90 29.75 0.52 8.07
CA ASP A 90 28.29 0.60 7.99
C ASP A 90 27.56 -0.01 9.22
N ALA A 91 28.30 -0.48 10.24
CA ALA A 91 27.72 -1.19 11.39
C ALA A 91 27.08 -0.27 12.46
N GLU A 92 27.00 1.03 12.22
CA GLU A 92 26.41 2.01 13.15
C GLU A 92 24.91 2.24 12.91
N ASP A 93 24.33 1.75 11.80
CA ASP A 93 22.90 1.88 11.58
C ASP A 93 22.13 0.85 12.42
N GLU A 94 21.35 1.31 13.38
CA GLU A 94 20.40 0.46 14.10
C GLU A 94 19.46 -0.22 13.08
N PRO A 95 19.15 -1.52 13.24
CA PRO A 95 18.28 -2.23 12.32
C PRO A 95 16.92 -1.53 12.29
N LEU A 96 16.37 -1.40 11.09
CA LEU A 96 15.09 -0.78 10.87
C LEU A 96 14.01 -1.54 11.68
N THR A 97 13.25 -0.81 12.48
CA THR A 97 12.15 -1.37 13.25
C THR A 97 10.83 -1.27 12.46
N ALA A 98 9.89 -2.17 12.75
CA ALA A 98 8.57 -2.18 12.09
C ALA A 98 7.64 -1.11 12.70
N ASP A 99 8.11 0.13 12.73
CA ASP A 99 7.44 1.29 13.33
C ASP A 99 6.46 1.99 12.38
N GLY A 100 6.43 1.59 11.10
CA GLY A 100 5.59 2.18 10.07
C GLY A 100 6.07 3.55 9.58
N GLN A 101 7.27 3.99 9.96
CA GLN A 101 7.86 5.25 9.51
C GLN A 101 8.70 5.05 8.24
N TRP A 102 8.90 6.14 7.50
CA TRP A 102 9.77 6.16 6.32
C TRP A 102 11.20 6.47 6.74
N HIS A 103 12.11 5.63 6.31
CA HIS A 103 13.53 5.74 6.54
C HIS A 103 14.27 5.95 5.23
N ASP A 104 15.20 6.90 5.24
CA ASP A 104 15.94 7.31 4.07
C ASP A 104 17.25 6.54 3.96
N GLY A 105 17.71 6.29 2.73
CA GLY A 105 19.01 5.68 2.47
C GLY A 105 19.52 6.05 1.08
N GLU A 106 20.81 5.80 0.86
CA GLU A 106 21.47 6.05 -0.41
C GLU A 106 22.09 4.78 -0.98
N PHE A 107 21.99 4.61 -2.31
CA PHE A 107 22.61 3.52 -3.02
C PHE A 107 22.97 3.95 -4.45
N ALA A 108 24.20 3.67 -4.89
CA ALA A 108 24.69 3.92 -6.25
C ALA A 108 24.45 5.36 -6.75
N GLY A 109 24.53 6.36 -5.86
CA GLY A 109 24.28 7.77 -6.15
C GLY A 109 22.83 8.12 -6.40
N GLY A 110 21.91 7.30 -5.95
CA GLY A 110 20.48 7.58 -5.88
C GLY A 110 19.97 7.46 -4.44
N HIS A 111 18.80 8.04 -4.19
CA HIS A 111 18.16 8.08 -2.90
C HIS A 111 16.97 7.13 -2.88
N TYR A 112 16.80 6.38 -1.80
CA TYR A 112 15.63 5.55 -1.59
C TYR A 112 15.02 5.83 -0.21
N THR A 113 13.73 5.54 -0.09
CA THR A 113 13.03 5.50 1.18
C THR A 113 12.40 4.13 1.36
N VAL A 114 12.47 3.58 2.57
CA VAL A 114 11.84 2.31 2.93
C VAL A 114 10.97 2.49 4.15
N ARG A 115 9.89 1.72 4.21
CA ARG A 115 9.02 1.65 5.37
C ARG A 115 8.76 0.19 5.70
N MET A 116 8.87 -0.16 6.97
CA MET A 116 8.52 -1.48 7.47
C MET A 116 7.34 -1.36 8.42
N THR A 117 6.26 -2.06 8.12
CA THR A 117 5.03 -2.08 8.93
C THR A 117 4.79 -3.49 9.43
N ASP A 118 4.54 -3.63 10.72
CA ASP A 118 4.16 -4.92 11.30
C ASP A 118 2.75 -5.30 10.86
N GLU A 119 2.57 -6.43 10.21
CA GLU A 119 1.26 -6.95 9.81
C GLU A 119 0.37 -7.30 11.01
N ALA A 120 0.96 -7.56 12.18
CA ALA A 120 0.20 -7.74 13.41
C ALA A 120 -0.30 -6.42 14.03
N SER A 121 0.16 -5.27 13.54
CA SER A 121 -0.41 -3.96 13.88
C SER A 121 -1.76 -3.71 13.22
N LEU A 122 -2.11 -4.49 12.20
CA LEU A 122 -3.41 -4.52 11.54
C LEU A 122 -4.30 -5.64 12.11
N ILE A 123 -5.59 -5.53 11.88
CA ILE A 123 -6.56 -6.54 12.34
C ILE A 123 -6.55 -7.72 11.39
N SER A 124 -6.23 -8.91 11.90
CA SER A 124 -6.22 -10.13 11.08
C SER A 124 -7.62 -10.50 10.62
N LEU A 125 -7.89 -10.33 9.32
CA LEU A 125 -9.18 -10.69 8.71
C LEU A 125 -9.47 -12.20 8.85
N ASN A 126 -8.43 -13.02 8.85
CA ASN A 126 -8.54 -14.47 8.95
C ASN A 126 -8.70 -14.99 10.37
N LYS A 127 -8.33 -14.20 11.40
CA LYS A 127 -8.31 -14.64 12.81
C LYS A 127 -9.23 -13.84 13.72
N ALA A 128 -9.66 -12.63 13.30
CA ALA A 128 -10.59 -11.80 14.08
C ALA A 128 -11.88 -12.56 14.37
N ASP A 129 -12.36 -12.48 15.61
CA ASP A 129 -13.63 -13.05 16.01
C ASP A 129 -14.81 -12.15 15.57
N GLU A 130 -16.03 -12.67 15.74
CA GLU A 130 -17.25 -11.96 15.38
C GLU A 130 -17.42 -10.64 16.17
N ALA A 131 -17.02 -10.63 17.43
CA ALA A 131 -17.15 -9.46 18.31
C ALA A 131 -16.23 -8.32 17.86
N LEU A 132 -14.98 -8.64 17.54
CA LEU A 132 -13.99 -7.69 17.01
C LEU A 132 -14.42 -7.16 15.64
N LEU A 133 -14.81 -8.02 14.71
CA LEU A 133 -15.32 -7.63 13.40
C LEU A 133 -16.54 -6.70 13.53
N THR A 134 -17.50 -7.04 14.40
CA THR A 134 -18.71 -6.23 14.63
C THR A 134 -18.34 -4.84 15.16
N ARG A 135 -17.43 -4.75 16.12
CA ARG A 135 -16.96 -3.47 16.67
C ARG A 135 -16.32 -2.61 15.59
N VAL A 136 -15.32 -3.16 14.90
CA VAL A 136 -14.53 -2.45 13.89
C VAL A 136 -15.41 -1.98 12.73
N ILE A 137 -16.23 -2.88 12.18
CA ILE A 137 -17.12 -2.54 11.06
C ILE A 137 -18.18 -1.52 11.48
N THR A 138 -18.69 -1.62 12.72
CA THR A 138 -19.60 -0.60 13.26
C THR A 138 -18.95 0.77 13.28
N ASN A 139 -17.73 0.88 13.79
CA ASN A 139 -17.01 2.15 13.89
C ASN A 139 -16.69 2.73 12.51
N LEU A 140 -16.25 1.90 11.55
CA LEU A 140 -15.97 2.32 10.18
C LEU A 140 -17.21 2.75 9.39
N MET A 141 -18.38 2.16 9.67
CA MET A 141 -19.63 2.56 9.01
C MET A 141 -20.29 3.78 9.64
N ARG A 142 -19.94 4.15 10.88
CA ARG A 142 -20.61 5.24 11.63
C ARG A 142 -19.80 6.53 11.74
N GLY A 143 -18.47 6.44 11.57
CA GLY A 143 -17.59 7.58 11.79
C GLY A 143 -17.73 8.15 13.19
N GLY A 144 -16.80 7.99 14.08
CA GLY A 144 -16.61 8.61 15.41
C GLY A 144 -17.81 9.19 16.22
N ASN A 145 -18.97 9.33 15.62
CA ASN A 145 -20.19 9.88 16.24
C ASN A 145 -21.04 8.79 16.93
N ALA A 146 -20.42 8.05 17.85
CA ALA A 146 -21.02 6.92 18.54
C ALA A 146 -22.17 7.26 19.54
N THR A 147 -22.54 8.53 19.66
CA THR A 147 -23.54 8.98 20.66
C THR A 147 -25.00 8.73 20.28
N THR A 148 -25.27 8.44 19.01
CA THR A 148 -26.63 8.14 18.55
C THR A 148 -26.79 6.62 18.39
N GLY A 149 -27.76 6.02 19.07
CA GLY A 149 -28.04 4.58 18.97
C GLY A 149 -28.19 4.13 17.50
N MET A 150 -27.68 2.94 17.16
CA MET A 150 -27.90 2.37 15.82
C MET A 150 -29.40 2.14 15.61
N ASP A 151 -29.92 2.60 14.48
CA ASP A 151 -31.21 2.13 14.05
C ASP A 151 -31.12 0.65 13.59
N ARG A 152 -32.28 0.00 13.51
CA ARG A 152 -32.34 -1.43 13.14
C ARG A 152 -31.74 -1.70 11.75
N ARG A 153 -31.81 -0.73 10.84
CA ARG A 153 -31.29 -0.87 9.48
C ARG A 153 -29.77 -0.89 9.47
N ALA A 154 -29.14 0.09 10.12
CA ALA A 154 -27.68 0.15 10.25
C ALA A 154 -27.12 -1.09 10.95
N SER A 155 -27.81 -1.58 12.02
CA SER A 155 -27.43 -2.83 12.68
C SER A 155 -27.47 -4.03 11.75
N ASN A 156 -28.49 -4.12 10.87
CA ASN A 156 -28.59 -5.20 9.89
C ASN A 156 -27.55 -5.09 8.79
N GLU A 157 -27.16 -3.89 8.38
CA GLU A 157 -26.10 -3.68 7.40
C GLU A 157 -24.74 -4.14 7.95
N VAL A 158 -24.39 -3.79 9.19
CA VAL A 158 -23.20 -4.29 9.88
C VAL A 158 -23.24 -5.82 9.99
N ALA A 159 -24.34 -6.39 10.47
CA ALA A 159 -24.49 -7.84 10.59
C ALA A 159 -24.34 -8.54 9.24
N THR A 160 -24.84 -7.93 8.15
CA THR A 160 -24.68 -8.48 6.80
C THR A 160 -23.22 -8.56 6.37
N VAL A 161 -22.44 -7.53 6.65
CA VAL A 161 -21.00 -7.52 6.31
C VAL A 161 -20.26 -8.55 7.17
N VAL A 162 -20.46 -8.53 8.50
CA VAL A 162 -19.79 -9.44 9.43
C VAL A 162 -20.09 -10.90 9.11
N ASP A 163 -21.38 -11.27 9.02
CA ASP A 163 -21.80 -12.64 8.75
C ASP A 163 -21.28 -13.12 7.38
N SER A 164 -21.27 -12.21 6.37
CA SER A 164 -20.76 -12.57 5.05
C SER A 164 -19.24 -12.73 4.99
N ILE A 165 -18.47 -12.00 5.81
CA ILE A 165 -17.02 -12.22 5.96
C ILE A 165 -16.78 -13.57 6.63
N LEU A 166 -17.55 -13.91 7.65
CA LEU A 166 -17.41 -15.18 8.37
C LEU A 166 -17.77 -16.38 7.48
N ASP A 167 -18.89 -16.31 6.72
CA ASP A 167 -19.29 -17.34 5.76
C ASP A 167 -18.27 -17.47 4.59
N TRP A 168 -17.63 -16.36 4.18
CA TRP A 168 -16.64 -16.38 3.12
C TRP A 168 -15.39 -17.17 3.50
N ARG A 169 -14.98 -17.08 4.77
CA ARG A 169 -13.72 -17.67 5.25
C ARG A 169 -13.85 -19.03 5.95
N ASP A 170 -15.07 -19.42 6.39
CA ASP A 170 -15.25 -20.75 6.97
C ASP A 170 -15.29 -21.84 5.89
N THR A 171 -15.21 -23.11 6.29
CA THR A 171 -15.08 -24.24 5.35
C THR A 171 -16.39 -24.94 5.09
N ASP A 172 -17.45 -24.55 5.78
CA ASP A 172 -18.75 -25.19 5.59
C ASP A 172 -19.62 -24.44 4.55
N HIS A 173 -20.90 -24.75 4.46
CA HIS A 173 -21.85 -24.11 3.55
C HIS A 173 -23.09 -23.64 4.28
N LEU A 174 -23.00 -23.48 5.61
CA LEU A 174 -24.11 -23.10 6.46
C LEU A 174 -24.17 -21.59 6.58
N LYS A 175 -25.04 -21.01 5.83
CA LYS A 175 -25.23 -19.55 5.83
C LYS A 175 -25.68 -19.04 7.22
N ARG A 176 -24.97 -18.05 7.73
CA ARG A 176 -25.34 -17.27 8.93
C ARG A 176 -26.63 -16.46 8.67
N ALA A 177 -27.25 -15.93 9.71
CA ALA A 177 -28.54 -15.24 9.64
C ALA A 177 -28.58 -14.13 8.58
N HIS A 178 -27.54 -13.30 8.51
CA HIS A 178 -27.40 -12.20 7.55
C HIS A 178 -26.32 -12.44 6.50
N GLY A 179 -25.64 -13.58 6.53
CA GLY A 179 -24.52 -13.92 5.70
C GLY A 179 -24.86 -14.33 4.26
N ALA A 180 -23.84 -14.80 3.54
CA ALA A 180 -23.98 -15.21 2.15
C ALA A 180 -23.03 -16.34 1.80
N GLU A 181 -23.59 -17.38 1.22
CA GLU A 181 -22.92 -18.55 0.68
C GLU A 181 -22.93 -18.58 -0.86
N SER A 182 -22.36 -19.61 -1.43
CA SER A 182 -22.25 -19.79 -2.88
C SER A 182 -23.59 -19.65 -3.64
N ASP A 183 -24.71 -19.99 -3.00
CA ASP A 183 -26.06 -19.81 -3.59
C ASP A 183 -26.41 -18.33 -3.84
N TYR A 184 -25.89 -17.43 -3.03
CA TYR A 184 -26.02 -15.99 -3.23
C TYR A 184 -25.09 -15.50 -4.34
N TYR A 185 -23.81 -15.88 -4.33
CA TYR A 185 -22.81 -15.38 -5.27
C TYR A 185 -22.99 -15.91 -6.69
N LEU A 186 -23.52 -17.10 -6.86
CA LEU A 186 -23.87 -17.66 -8.18
C LEU A 186 -24.98 -16.90 -8.91
N LYS A 187 -25.77 -16.08 -8.20
CA LYS A 187 -26.80 -15.20 -8.80
C LYS A 187 -26.24 -13.85 -9.24
N ARG A 188 -24.98 -13.55 -8.94
CA ARG A 188 -24.30 -12.30 -9.34
C ARG A 188 -23.90 -12.35 -10.82
N ARG A 189 -23.45 -11.22 -11.33
CA ARG A 189 -22.94 -11.09 -12.71
C ARG A 189 -21.60 -10.36 -12.68
N PRO A 190 -20.49 -11.03 -13.04
CA PRO A 190 -20.38 -12.47 -13.35
C PRO A 190 -20.67 -13.34 -12.12
N PRO A 191 -21.13 -14.60 -12.31
CA PRO A 191 -21.35 -15.54 -11.21
C PRO A 191 -20.02 -16.06 -10.66
N TYR A 192 -19.92 -16.20 -9.34
CA TYR A 192 -18.78 -16.81 -8.65
C TYR A 192 -19.27 -17.56 -7.40
N ARG A 193 -18.36 -18.21 -6.68
CA ARG A 193 -18.67 -18.97 -5.45
C ARG A 193 -18.05 -18.29 -4.25
N ALA A 194 -18.58 -18.51 -3.05
CA ALA A 194 -17.88 -18.24 -1.82
C ALA A 194 -16.57 -19.02 -1.80
N LYS A 195 -15.52 -18.44 -1.20
CA LYS A 195 -14.20 -19.08 -1.17
C LYS A 195 -14.18 -20.29 -0.24
N ASN A 196 -14.93 -20.23 0.85
CA ASN A 196 -14.95 -21.22 1.92
C ASN A 196 -13.53 -21.56 2.43
N GLY A 197 -12.76 -20.50 2.68
CA GLY A 197 -11.37 -20.57 3.10
C GLY A 197 -10.80 -19.20 3.41
N PHE A 198 -9.63 -19.15 4.00
CA PHE A 198 -8.96 -17.92 4.37
C PHE A 198 -8.79 -16.97 3.19
N PHE A 199 -8.88 -15.67 3.47
CA PHE A 199 -8.57 -14.63 2.50
C PHE A 199 -7.08 -14.69 2.12
N ASP A 200 -6.78 -14.64 0.83
CA ASP A 200 -5.41 -14.56 0.30
C ASP A 200 -4.98 -13.10 0.05
N SER A 201 -5.97 -12.22 -0.15
CA SER A 201 -5.72 -10.78 -0.31
C SER A 201 -6.84 -9.94 0.28
N PRO A 202 -6.55 -8.71 0.76
CA PRO A 202 -7.59 -7.81 1.26
C PRO A 202 -8.63 -7.45 0.19
N GLU A 203 -8.25 -7.43 -1.09
CA GLU A 203 -9.12 -7.10 -2.22
C GLU A 203 -10.27 -8.09 -2.40
N GLU A 204 -10.15 -9.31 -1.89
CA GLU A 204 -11.26 -10.28 -1.89
C GLU A 204 -12.49 -9.77 -1.13
N LEU A 205 -12.30 -8.84 -0.18
CA LEU A 205 -13.42 -8.19 0.51
C LEU A 205 -14.40 -7.51 -0.45
N LEU A 206 -13.93 -7.02 -1.60
CA LEU A 206 -14.79 -6.43 -2.63
C LEU A 206 -15.75 -7.44 -3.26
N LEU A 207 -15.51 -8.73 -3.10
CA LEU A 207 -16.38 -9.81 -3.55
C LEU A 207 -17.41 -10.20 -2.50
N VAL A 208 -17.20 -9.81 -1.23
CA VAL A 208 -18.04 -10.19 -0.11
C VAL A 208 -19.33 -9.35 -0.07
N ARG A 209 -20.46 -10.00 0.20
CA ARG A 209 -21.77 -9.33 0.30
C ARG A 209 -21.73 -8.21 1.35
N GLY A 210 -22.25 -7.04 0.98
CA GLY A 210 -22.34 -5.87 1.86
C GLY A 210 -21.11 -4.97 1.83
N VAL A 211 -19.96 -5.45 1.38
CA VAL A 211 -18.77 -4.61 1.20
C VAL A 211 -18.92 -3.77 -0.08
N THR A 212 -18.80 -2.48 0.07
CA THR A 212 -18.84 -1.51 -1.03
C THR A 212 -17.44 -0.96 -1.30
N PRO A 213 -17.17 -0.41 -2.50
CA PRO A 213 -15.91 0.31 -2.74
C PRO A 213 -15.65 1.41 -1.70
N ALA A 214 -16.67 2.14 -1.25
CA ALA A 214 -16.53 3.16 -0.21
C ALA A 214 -16.05 2.57 1.13
N LEU A 215 -16.58 1.43 1.56
CA LEU A 215 -16.10 0.73 2.76
C LEU A 215 -14.68 0.17 2.57
N PHE A 216 -14.35 -0.28 1.37
CA PHE A 216 -13.04 -0.86 1.11
C PHE A 216 -11.94 0.19 1.01
N TYR A 217 -12.18 1.30 0.27
CA TYR A 217 -11.17 2.35 0.03
C TYR A 217 -11.20 3.49 1.07
N GLY A 218 -12.24 3.55 1.89
CA GLY A 218 -12.50 4.67 2.79
C GLY A 218 -13.35 5.76 2.15
N HIS A 219 -14.01 6.57 2.99
CA HIS A 219 -14.86 7.68 2.56
C HIS A 219 -15.02 8.69 3.70
N ASP A 220 -15.26 9.94 3.38
CA ASP A 220 -15.58 11.02 4.33
C ASP A 220 -14.63 11.11 5.54
N GLY A 221 -13.31 10.90 5.32
CA GLY A 221 -12.31 10.93 6.38
C GLY A 221 -12.25 9.64 7.22
N LEU A 222 -13.06 8.62 6.90
CA LEU A 222 -12.98 7.30 7.53
C LEU A 222 -12.02 6.40 6.77
N PRO A 223 -11.18 5.62 7.46
CA PRO A 223 -10.30 4.66 6.83
C PRO A 223 -11.11 3.53 6.17
N GLY A 224 -10.56 2.98 5.11
CA GLY A 224 -11.12 1.82 4.44
C GLY A 224 -10.70 0.49 5.08
N PHE A 225 -11.40 -0.56 4.73
CA PHE A 225 -11.03 -1.92 5.15
C PHE A 225 -9.60 -2.29 4.78
N ARG A 226 -9.10 -1.81 3.63
CA ARG A 226 -7.71 -2.02 3.19
C ARG A 226 -6.66 -1.39 4.13
N ASP A 227 -7.05 -0.34 4.87
CA ASP A 227 -6.15 0.40 5.76
C ASP A 227 -6.14 -0.18 7.18
N VAL A 228 -7.08 -1.08 7.48
CA VAL A 228 -7.35 -1.61 8.82
C VAL A 228 -7.12 -3.12 8.91
N PHE A 229 -7.41 -3.87 7.83
CA PHE A 229 -7.33 -5.33 7.84
C PHE A 229 -6.09 -5.85 7.13
N SER A 230 -5.48 -6.90 7.74
CA SER A 230 -4.45 -7.74 7.11
C SER A 230 -4.98 -9.16 6.92
N VAL A 231 -4.51 -9.82 5.88
CA VAL A 231 -4.69 -11.26 5.66
C VAL A 231 -3.44 -12.05 6.04
N TYR A 232 -2.32 -11.37 6.23
CA TYR A 232 -1.00 -11.97 6.44
C TYR A 232 -0.66 -12.16 7.91
N SER A 233 -1.28 -11.38 8.81
CA SER A 233 -1.14 -11.58 10.25
C SER A 233 -1.70 -12.94 10.65
N ARG A 234 -0.86 -13.77 11.26
CA ARG A 234 -1.22 -15.10 11.75
C ARG A 234 -1.75 -15.10 13.19
N SER A 235 -1.62 -13.97 13.87
CA SER A 235 -2.09 -13.75 15.23
C SER A 235 -3.51 -13.16 15.24
N PRO A 236 -4.38 -13.57 16.15
CA PRO A 236 -5.60 -12.83 16.46
C PRO A 236 -5.31 -11.53 17.24
N ASN A 237 -4.10 -11.43 17.78
CA ASN A 237 -3.68 -10.30 18.61
C ASN A 237 -3.21 -9.14 17.74
N ILE A 238 -3.44 -7.92 18.22
CA ILE A 238 -3.09 -6.67 17.54
C ILE A 238 -1.97 -5.99 18.32
N HIS A 239 -0.86 -5.70 17.66
CA HIS A 239 0.25 -4.95 18.25
C HIS A 239 -0.11 -3.47 18.31
N ILE A 240 -0.72 -3.07 19.41
CA ILE A 240 -1.28 -1.72 19.56
C ILE A 240 -0.20 -0.63 19.57
N ARG A 241 1.03 -0.96 19.97
CA ARG A 241 2.16 -0.02 20.00
C ARG A 241 2.65 0.39 18.62
N THR A 242 2.41 -0.44 17.60
CA THR A 242 2.77 -0.16 16.20
C THR A 242 1.53 0.10 15.34
N ALA A 243 0.32 0.02 15.93
CA ALA A 243 -0.92 0.21 15.21
C ALA A 243 -1.02 1.59 14.55
N PRO A 244 -1.34 1.68 13.26
CA PRO A 244 -1.51 2.96 12.57
C PRO A 244 -2.78 3.69 13.05
N PRO A 245 -2.88 5.03 12.84
CA PRO A 245 -4.05 5.82 13.23
C PRO A 245 -5.37 5.23 12.73
N ALA A 246 -5.39 4.67 11.52
CA ALA A 246 -6.57 4.03 10.92
C ALA A 246 -7.11 2.86 11.77
N VAL A 247 -6.22 2.04 12.31
CA VAL A 247 -6.57 0.91 13.18
C VAL A 247 -7.09 1.40 14.52
N LEU A 248 -6.44 2.42 15.11
CA LEU A 248 -6.90 3.03 16.37
C LEU A 248 -8.30 3.64 16.20
N GLN A 249 -8.53 4.36 15.10
CA GLN A 249 -9.83 4.92 14.76
C GLN A 249 -10.90 3.82 14.66
N ALA A 250 -10.60 2.73 13.96
CA ALA A 250 -11.52 1.62 13.77
C ALA A 250 -11.80 0.84 15.08
N LEU A 251 -10.78 0.65 15.92
CA LEU A 251 -10.92 -0.08 17.20
C LEU A 251 -11.64 0.73 18.26
N LEU A 252 -11.29 2.00 18.41
CA LEU A 252 -11.74 2.85 19.51
C LEU A 252 -13.01 3.66 19.16
N GLY A 253 -13.34 3.79 17.86
CA GLY A 253 -14.48 4.59 17.40
C GLY A 253 -14.26 6.08 17.58
N ILE A 254 -13.02 6.54 17.50
CA ILE A 254 -12.60 7.95 17.59
C ILE A 254 -12.44 8.54 16.18
N ASP A 255 -12.35 9.86 16.10
CA ASP A 255 -12.06 10.54 14.83
C ASP A 255 -10.57 10.46 14.43
N ALA A 256 -10.26 10.92 13.24
CA ALA A 256 -8.91 10.83 12.67
C ALA A 256 -7.90 11.70 13.44
N ASP A 257 -8.32 12.87 13.91
CA ASP A 257 -7.46 13.79 14.66
C ASP A 257 -7.09 13.18 16.01
N ALA A 258 -8.08 12.67 16.76
CA ALA A 258 -7.85 11.97 18.03
C ALA A 258 -6.98 10.71 17.85
N ALA A 259 -7.13 9.97 16.75
CA ALA A 259 -6.27 8.82 16.46
C ALA A 259 -4.82 9.24 16.19
N THR A 260 -4.62 10.35 15.48
CA THR A 260 -3.30 10.91 15.20
C THR A 260 -2.64 11.43 16.48
N ASP A 261 -3.38 12.13 17.33
CA ASP A 261 -2.91 12.61 18.63
C ASP A 261 -2.47 11.44 19.54
N LEU A 262 -3.24 10.33 19.53
CA LEU A 262 -2.88 9.11 20.28
C LEU A 262 -1.55 8.51 19.77
N VAL A 263 -1.30 8.49 18.47
CA VAL A 263 -0.03 8.02 17.92
C VAL A 263 1.11 8.94 18.35
N ALA A 264 0.96 10.26 18.26
CA ALA A 264 1.95 11.22 18.71
C ALA A 264 2.25 11.08 20.22
N GLN A 265 1.21 10.83 21.02
CA GLN A 265 1.37 10.56 22.47
C GLN A 265 2.10 9.25 22.71
N ARG A 266 1.79 8.18 21.97
CA ARG A 266 2.47 6.88 22.04
C ARG A 266 3.97 7.02 21.82
N ASP A 267 4.36 7.80 20.81
CA ASP A 267 5.76 8.02 20.43
C ASP A 267 6.52 8.85 21.49
N THR A 268 5.80 9.65 22.29
CA THR A 268 6.37 10.47 23.37
C THR A 268 6.36 9.75 24.72
N ASP A 269 5.23 9.12 25.09
CA ASP A 269 5.00 8.41 26.35
C ASP A 269 4.10 7.18 26.16
N SER A 270 4.74 6.05 25.87
CA SER A 270 4.03 4.78 25.67
C SER A 270 3.21 4.34 26.87
N ASN A 271 3.58 4.69 28.11
CA ASN A 271 2.82 4.30 29.29
C ASN A 271 1.54 5.13 29.42
N ALA A 272 1.60 6.43 29.17
CA ALA A 272 0.43 7.29 29.14
C ALA A 272 -0.55 6.85 28.04
N PHE A 273 -0.03 6.52 26.86
CA PHE A 273 -0.82 5.96 25.77
C PHE A 273 -1.57 4.69 26.19
N ILE A 274 -0.88 3.69 26.77
CA ILE A 274 -1.52 2.44 27.23
C ILE A 274 -2.60 2.74 28.28
N GLN A 275 -2.35 3.62 29.26
CA GLN A 275 -3.31 4.02 30.27
C GLN A 275 -4.57 4.66 29.66
N GLN A 276 -4.41 5.43 28.60
CA GLN A 276 -5.52 6.10 27.93
C GLN A 276 -6.39 5.13 27.13
N ILE A 277 -5.82 4.12 26.50
CA ILE A 277 -6.59 3.14 25.71
C ILE A 277 -7.19 2.02 26.57
N MET A 278 -6.62 1.69 27.74
CA MET A 278 -7.08 0.59 28.60
C MET A 278 -8.58 0.64 28.93
N PRO A 279 -9.22 1.79 29.22
CA PRO A 279 -10.67 1.86 29.46
C PRO A 279 -11.51 1.45 28.24
N HIS A 280 -10.97 1.61 27.04
CA HIS A 280 -11.63 1.25 25.79
C HIS A 280 -11.41 -0.23 25.42
N VAL A 281 -10.42 -0.84 26.03
CA VAL A 281 -10.00 -2.25 25.81
C VAL A 281 -10.72 -3.20 26.75
N GLY A 282 -11.10 -2.75 27.95
CA GLY A 282 -11.79 -3.54 28.98
C GLY A 282 -13.29 -3.37 29.00
N GLY A 283 -14.08 -4.37 28.62
CA GLY A 283 -15.54 -4.37 28.70
C GLY A 283 -16.16 -5.60 28.04
N PRO A 284 -17.47 -5.82 28.11
CA PRO A 284 -18.15 -6.87 27.35
C PRO A 284 -17.90 -6.63 25.85
N GLY A 285 -17.11 -7.49 25.21
CA GLY A 285 -16.54 -7.28 23.89
C GLY A 285 -15.16 -6.64 23.94
N SER A 286 -14.46 -6.76 25.09
CA SER A 286 -13.07 -6.30 25.24
C SER A 286 -12.22 -6.88 24.13
N VAL A 287 -11.38 -6.04 23.58
CA VAL A 287 -10.33 -6.46 22.63
C VAL A 287 -9.30 -7.24 23.45
N ALA A 288 -9.67 -8.48 23.85
CA ALA A 288 -8.79 -9.40 24.59
C ALA A 288 -7.50 -9.70 23.82
N ASN A 289 -7.44 -9.20 22.58
CA ASN A 289 -6.40 -9.45 21.63
C ASN A 289 -5.43 -8.27 21.46
N LEU A 290 -5.46 -7.25 22.34
CA LEU A 290 -4.44 -6.21 22.33
C LEU A 290 -3.24 -6.65 23.16
N LEU A 291 -2.09 -6.77 22.51
CA LEU A 291 -0.82 -7.00 23.17
C LEU A 291 -0.14 -5.66 23.43
N PRO A 292 0.01 -5.23 24.70
CA PRO A 292 0.75 -4.02 25.02
C PRO A 292 2.26 -4.17 24.87
N ASP A 293 2.79 -5.39 24.98
CA ASP A 293 4.21 -5.68 24.85
C ASP A 293 4.52 -6.28 23.47
N SER A 294 5.56 -5.74 22.85
CA SER A 294 6.04 -6.15 21.55
C SER A 294 6.55 -7.61 21.59
N GLU A 295 5.75 -8.55 21.11
CA GLU A 295 6.37 -9.65 20.39
C GLU A 295 7.02 -9.01 19.15
N GLU A 296 8.23 -9.44 18.81
CA GLU A 296 8.89 -9.01 17.58
C GLU A 296 7.98 -9.22 16.38
N ALA A 297 7.97 -8.24 15.48
CA ALA A 297 7.18 -8.33 14.25
C ALA A 297 7.59 -9.59 13.48
N ARG A 298 6.63 -10.48 13.28
CA ARG A 298 6.89 -11.79 12.62
C ARG A 298 6.65 -11.73 11.11
N THR A 299 5.65 -10.97 10.71
CA THR A 299 5.34 -10.75 9.30
C THR A 299 5.25 -9.25 9.10
N VAL A 300 5.99 -8.75 8.12
CA VAL A 300 6.08 -7.31 7.86
C VAL A 300 5.71 -7.00 6.42
N LEU A 301 5.04 -5.87 6.23
CA LEU A 301 4.91 -5.21 4.95
C LEU A 301 6.09 -4.25 4.79
N LEU A 302 6.88 -4.48 3.77
CA LEU A 302 7.95 -3.59 3.33
C LEU A 302 7.49 -2.80 2.12
N GLU A 303 7.70 -1.50 2.14
CA GLU A 303 7.48 -0.61 1.01
C GLU A 303 8.77 0.15 0.72
N GLY A 304 9.24 0.06 -0.51
CA GLY A 304 10.44 0.75 -0.97
C GLY A 304 10.12 1.72 -2.10
N ARG A 305 10.73 2.90 -2.08
CA ARG A 305 10.63 3.91 -3.12
C ARG A 305 12.01 4.44 -3.45
N ALA A 306 12.18 4.84 -4.68
CA ALA A 306 13.33 5.62 -5.07
C ALA A 306 12.93 6.66 -6.11
N ASP A 307 13.65 7.76 -6.09
CA ASP A 307 13.65 8.76 -7.13
C ASP A 307 15.06 8.98 -7.65
N THR A 308 15.18 9.42 -8.88
CA THR A 308 16.46 9.86 -9.44
C THR A 308 16.41 11.36 -9.66
N GLN A 309 17.54 12.06 -9.51
CA GLN A 309 17.63 13.53 -9.62
C GLN A 309 17.06 14.10 -10.95
N ALA A 310 16.95 13.27 -11.98
CA ALA A 310 16.38 13.65 -13.27
C ALA A 310 14.89 13.37 -13.36
N ALA A 311 14.28 12.71 -12.35
CA ALA A 311 13.03 12.03 -12.57
C ALA A 311 11.84 12.63 -11.84
N ARG A 312 10.87 12.92 -12.65
CA ARG A 312 9.46 12.83 -12.32
C ARG A 312 8.98 11.36 -12.20
N ASN A 313 9.89 10.40 -12.35
CA ASN A 313 9.59 8.97 -12.37
C ASN A 313 9.97 8.37 -11.02
N GLN A 314 8.98 8.10 -10.19
CA GLN A 314 9.12 7.37 -8.94
C GLN A 314 8.84 5.89 -9.19
N SER A 315 9.70 5.02 -8.67
CA SER A 315 9.42 3.60 -8.61
C SER A 315 9.06 3.22 -7.18
N SER A 316 8.01 2.40 -7.03
CA SER A 316 7.58 1.86 -5.75
C SER A 316 7.44 0.35 -5.81
N ILE A 317 7.93 -0.31 -4.78
CA ILE A 317 7.91 -1.76 -4.63
C ILE A 317 7.32 -2.06 -3.26
N ALA A 318 6.54 -3.11 -3.14
CA ALA A 318 6.10 -3.61 -1.84
C ALA A 318 6.32 -5.12 -1.74
N ALA A 319 6.64 -5.59 -0.54
CA ALA A 319 6.77 -7.01 -0.26
C ALA A 319 6.21 -7.34 1.12
N VAL A 320 5.53 -8.47 1.23
CA VAL A 320 5.18 -9.08 2.51
C VAL A 320 6.22 -10.14 2.83
N VAL A 321 6.89 -9.99 3.96
CA VAL A 321 8.01 -10.83 4.37
C VAL A 321 7.71 -11.50 5.71
N ASP A 322 7.91 -12.79 5.79
CA ASP A 322 7.86 -13.59 7.01
C ASP A 322 9.29 -13.70 7.58
N LEU A 323 9.51 -13.06 8.71
CA LEU A 323 10.80 -13.04 9.43
C LEU A 323 10.98 -14.26 10.34
N THR A 324 9.92 -15.08 10.55
CA THR A 324 9.96 -16.26 11.44
C THR A 324 10.23 -17.56 10.72
N ALA A 325 10.61 -17.51 9.44
CA ALA A 325 10.85 -18.71 8.68
C ALA A 325 11.89 -19.57 9.41
N GLU A 326 11.47 -20.68 10.02
CA GLU A 326 12.33 -21.70 10.64
C GLU A 326 13.21 -22.41 9.59
N SER A 327 13.30 -21.85 8.39
CA SER A 327 14.10 -22.38 7.32
C SER A 327 15.55 -21.88 7.47
N ALA A 328 16.50 -22.75 7.16
CA ALA A 328 17.92 -22.40 7.08
C ALA A 328 18.24 -21.31 6.04
N GLU A 329 17.21 -20.76 5.39
CA GLU A 329 17.27 -19.74 4.34
C GLU A 329 16.93 -18.34 4.85
N GLY A 330 16.56 -18.16 6.14
CA GLY A 330 16.23 -16.86 6.72
C GLY A 330 14.84 -16.31 6.32
N ALA A 331 14.70 -15.02 6.22
CA ALA A 331 13.46 -14.33 5.91
C ALA A 331 12.84 -14.78 4.57
N ARG A 332 11.52 -15.06 4.58
CA ARG A 332 10.81 -15.55 3.41
C ARG A 332 9.86 -14.49 2.84
N VAL A 333 10.02 -14.15 1.57
CA VAL A 333 9.06 -13.30 0.85
C VAL A 333 7.79 -14.11 0.57
N ILE A 334 6.66 -13.67 1.15
CA ILE A 334 5.33 -14.26 0.93
C ILE A 334 4.69 -13.71 -0.34
N ARG A 335 4.79 -12.39 -0.53
CA ARG A 335 4.20 -11.68 -1.66
C ARG A 335 5.14 -10.57 -2.12
N TRP A 336 5.24 -10.39 -3.42
CA TRP A 336 5.99 -9.32 -4.04
C TRP A 336 5.11 -8.54 -5.01
N LEU A 337 5.18 -7.22 -4.96
CA LEU A 337 4.40 -6.31 -5.79
C LEU A 337 5.34 -5.30 -6.42
N ASP A 338 5.65 -5.50 -7.71
CA ASP A 338 6.29 -4.48 -8.52
C ASP A 338 5.30 -3.37 -8.84
N ARG A 339 5.74 -2.13 -8.77
CA ARG A 339 4.89 -0.95 -9.01
C ARG A 339 3.65 -0.94 -8.13
N ALA A 340 3.85 -1.20 -6.84
CA ALA A 340 2.76 -1.15 -5.86
C ALA A 340 2.06 0.21 -5.95
N PRO A 341 0.71 0.25 -6.04
CA PRO A 341 0.01 1.51 -5.94
C PRO A 341 0.36 2.17 -4.61
N TRP A 342 0.65 3.45 -4.65
CA TRP A 342 0.99 4.18 -3.44
C TRP A 342 -0.17 4.15 -2.44
N THR A 343 0.00 3.45 -1.33
CA THR A 343 -0.92 3.41 -0.18
C THR A 343 -0.55 4.44 0.88
N GLY A 344 0.22 5.46 0.56
CA GLY A 344 0.63 6.49 1.48
C GLY A 344 -0.38 7.61 1.60
N ALA A 345 -0.74 7.98 2.83
CA ALA A 345 -1.31 9.28 3.12
C ALA A 345 -0.43 10.38 2.47
N VAL A 346 -1.08 11.34 1.85
CA VAL A 346 -0.41 12.54 1.33
C VAL A 346 0.44 13.12 2.46
N LEU A 347 1.76 13.13 2.31
CA LEU A 347 2.63 13.82 3.24
C LEU A 347 2.19 15.28 3.29
N PRO A 348 1.95 15.88 4.47
CA PRO A 348 1.66 17.29 4.57
C PRO A 348 2.90 18.06 4.08
N GLY A 349 2.82 18.67 2.91
CA GLY A 349 3.88 19.49 2.34
C GLY A 349 4.21 19.30 0.86
N SER A 350 3.63 18.30 0.18
CA SER A 350 3.80 18.20 -1.28
C SER A 350 2.90 19.24 -1.97
N PRO A 351 3.45 20.19 -2.74
CA PRO A 351 2.62 21.12 -3.49
C PRO A 351 1.82 20.36 -4.55
N VAL A 352 0.51 20.41 -4.43
CA VAL A 352 -0.41 19.98 -5.48
C VAL A 352 -0.23 20.95 -6.64
N HIS A 353 0.55 20.59 -7.64
CA HIS A 353 0.54 21.31 -8.90
C HIS A 353 -0.70 20.88 -9.70
N GLY A 354 -1.64 21.84 -9.80
CA GLY A 354 -2.82 21.79 -10.66
C GLY A 354 -2.48 21.82 -12.14
#